data_b0a79a3a8f7653c3e349073435d6e055
#
_entry.id   b0a79a3a8f7653c3e349073435d6e055
#
_cell.length_a   1.000
_cell.length_b   1.000
_cell.length_c   1.000
_cell.angle_alpha   90.00
_cell.angle_beta   90.00
_cell.angle_gamma   90.00
#
_symmetry.space_group_name_H-M   'P 1'
#
loop_
_entity.id
_entity.type
_entity.pdbx_description
1 polymer ?
#
loop_
_entity_poly.entity_id
_entity_poly.type
_entity_poly.pdbx_seq_one_letter_code
_entity_poly.pdbx_strand_id
1 'polypeptide(L)'
;MVYRIKVAGVERDLPLCPINEELNIGAFVLFGDVELTCKCAEELYKMAPEHDVMITSESKGIPLIFEMARQMGVSKYIVARKMQKLYMSDIFSCDVNSITTAKKQTLYLDGKDAEFMRAATSTVSILLLLARLVMDT
;
A
#
# COMPACT_ATOMS: atom_id res chain seq x y z
N MET A 1 -19.51 16.80 2.33
CA MET A 1 -18.78 17.30 1.13
C MET A 1 -17.96 16.14 0.59
N VAL A 2 -17.94 15.95 -0.74
CA VAL A 2 -17.21 14.84 -1.39
C VAL A 2 -16.35 15.39 -2.52
N TYR A 3 -15.28 14.70 -2.82
CA TYR A 3 -14.44 14.94 -3.97
C TYR A 3 -14.54 13.75 -4.92
N ARG A 4 -15.01 13.98 -6.14
CA ARG A 4 -15.12 12.93 -7.15
C ARG A 4 -13.78 12.68 -7.82
N ILE A 5 -13.37 11.42 -7.85
CA ILE A 5 -12.14 10.97 -8.49
C ILE A 5 -12.43 9.81 -9.45
N LYS A 6 -11.65 9.73 -10.50
CA LYS A 6 -11.65 8.57 -11.41
C LYS A 6 -10.28 7.92 -11.37
N VAL A 7 -10.19 6.71 -10.84
CA VAL A 7 -8.95 5.94 -10.73
C VAL A 7 -9.14 4.58 -11.38
N ALA A 8 -8.19 4.15 -12.18
CA ALA A 8 -8.25 2.88 -12.89
C ALA A 8 -9.56 2.67 -13.67
N GLY A 9 -10.11 3.75 -14.24
CA GLY A 9 -11.38 3.73 -14.97
C GLY A 9 -12.64 3.70 -14.10
N VAL A 10 -12.50 3.65 -12.78
CA VAL A 10 -13.62 3.59 -11.82
C VAL A 10 -13.82 4.95 -11.15
N GLU A 11 -15.05 5.43 -11.10
CA GLU A 11 -15.40 6.68 -10.43
C GLU A 11 -15.84 6.42 -8.99
N ARG A 12 -15.35 7.25 -8.06
CA ARG A 12 -15.72 7.20 -6.63
C ARG A 12 -15.82 8.60 -6.07
N ASP A 13 -16.75 8.77 -5.15
CA ASP A 13 -16.91 9.99 -4.35
C ASP A 13 -16.16 9.78 -3.02
N LEU A 14 -15.05 10.50 -2.85
CA LEU A 14 -14.25 10.44 -1.63
C LEU A 14 -14.82 11.41 -0.59
N PRO A 15 -15.10 10.95 0.64
CA PRO A 15 -15.44 11.87 1.71
C PRO A 15 -14.29 12.81 2.01
N LEU A 16 -14.57 14.10 2.14
CA LEU A 16 -13.59 15.08 2.56
C LEU A 16 -13.50 15.12 4.08
N CYS A 17 -12.32 14.81 4.58
CA CYS A 17 -12.03 14.77 6.01
C CYS A 17 -11.10 15.93 6.38
N PRO A 18 -11.49 16.84 7.29
CA PRO A 18 -10.62 17.92 7.72
C PRO A 18 -9.45 17.40 8.56
N ILE A 19 -8.25 17.85 8.23
CA ILE A 19 -7.05 17.65 9.06
C ILE A 19 -6.86 18.85 9.97
N ASN A 20 -7.09 20.06 9.46
CA ASN A 20 -7.04 21.32 10.18
C ASN A 20 -7.99 22.34 9.50
N GLU A 21 -7.92 23.60 9.91
CA GLU A 21 -8.79 24.66 9.40
C GLU A 21 -8.58 24.96 7.91
N GLU A 22 -7.41 24.66 7.36
CA GLU A 22 -7.03 25.00 5.98
C GLU A 22 -6.96 23.80 5.05
N LEU A 23 -6.87 22.57 5.60
CA LEU A 23 -6.59 21.37 4.83
C LEU A 23 -7.63 20.26 5.03
N ASN A 24 -8.23 19.86 3.92
CA ASN A 24 -9.06 18.64 3.85
C ASN A 24 -8.35 17.59 3.00
N ILE A 25 -8.50 16.32 3.38
CA ILE A 25 -8.09 15.19 2.55
C ILE A 25 -9.31 14.46 2.01
N GLY A 26 -9.23 14.00 0.77
CA GLY A 26 -10.14 13.02 0.22
C GLY A 26 -9.76 11.63 0.75
N ALA A 27 -10.64 11.01 1.53
CA ALA A 27 -10.34 9.69 2.09
C ALA A 27 -10.45 8.61 1.02
N PHE A 28 -9.30 8.17 0.50
CA PHE A 28 -9.20 7.08 -0.46
C PHE A 28 -9.05 5.75 0.30
N VAL A 29 -10.13 4.99 0.35
CA VAL A 29 -10.20 3.72 1.11
C VAL A 29 -10.59 2.58 0.18
N LEU A 30 -9.73 1.55 0.12
CA LEU A 30 -9.97 0.35 -0.68
C LEU A 30 -10.74 -0.75 0.07
N PHE A 31 -10.82 -0.64 1.40
CA PHE A 31 -11.50 -1.65 2.22
C PHE A 31 -12.98 -1.75 1.85
N GLY A 32 -13.41 -2.95 1.53
CA GLY A 32 -14.78 -3.23 1.13
C GLY A 32 -15.12 -2.91 -0.33
N ASP A 33 -14.22 -2.25 -1.07
CA ASP A 33 -14.42 -1.92 -2.48
C ASP A 33 -13.65 -2.90 -3.38
N VAL A 34 -14.29 -4.00 -3.71
CA VAL A 34 -13.68 -5.08 -4.51
C VAL A 34 -13.40 -4.63 -5.94
N GLU A 35 -14.36 -3.94 -6.57
CA GLU A 35 -14.20 -3.47 -7.96
C GLU A 35 -13.00 -2.52 -8.09
N LEU A 36 -12.94 -1.51 -7.24
CA LEU A 36 -11.85 -0.53 -7.26
C LEU A 36 -10.50 -1.21 -6.95
N THR A 37 -10.45 -2.12 -5.99
CA THR A 37 -9.24 -2.86 -5.64
C THR A 37 -8.73 -3.69 -6.81
N CYS A 38 -9.61 -4.44 -7.49
CA CYS A 38 -9.25 -5.25 -8.65
C CYS A 38 -8.76 -4.40 -9.82
N LYS A 39 -9.42 -3.29 -10.09
CA LYS A 39 -9.04 -2.39 -11.19
C LYS A 39 -7.74 -1.64 -10.90
N CYS A 40 -7.54 -1.18 -9.67
CA CYS A 40 -6.26 -0.60 -9.28
C CYS A 40 -5.12 -1.62 -9.40
N ALA A 41 -5.32 -2.85 -8.94
CA ALA A 41 -4.30 -3.91 -9.05
C ALA A 41 -3.93 -4.19 -10.51
N GLU A 42 -4.91 -4.23 -11.41
CA GLU A 42 -4.68 -4.41 -12.85
C GLU A 42 -3.81 -3.28 -13.45
N GLU A 43 -4.12 -2.03 -13.13
CA GLU A 43 -3.33 -0.89 -13.60
C GLU A 43 -1.93 -0.85 -12.96
N LEU A 44 -1.82 -1.17 -11.67
CA LEU A 44 -0.52 -1.25 -11.01
C LEU A 44 0.36 -2.35 -11.61
N TYR A 45 -0.24 -3.47 -11.98
CA TYR A 45 0.49 -4.54 -12.67
C TYR A 45 1.09 -4.05 -13.99
N LYS A 46 0.31 -3.30 -14.78
CA LYS A 46 0.76 -2.77 -16.08
C LYS A 46 1.88 -1.73 -15.92
N MET A 47 1.84 -0.91 -14.88
CA MET A 47 2.79 0.18 -14.67
C MET A 47 4.00 -0.19 -13.80
N ALA A 48 3.95 -1.32 -13.10
CA ALA A 48 5.04 -1.76 -12.24
C ALA A 48 6.29 -2.09 -13.09
N PRO A 49 7.47 -1.62 -12.66
CA PRO A 49 8.72 -2.06 -13.27
C PRO A 49 8.91 -3.56 -13.02
N GLU A 50 9.82 -4.17 -13.78
CA GLU A 50 10.24 -5.54 -13.49
C GLU A 50 10.76 -5.65 -12.05
N HIS A 51 10.26 -6.64 -11.31
CA HIS A 51 10.60 -6.82 -9.91
C HIS A 51 10.43 -8.28 -9.47
N ASP A 52 11.16 -8.66 -8.43
CA ASP A 52 11.10 -10.00 -7.84
C ASP A 52 10.16 -10.05 -6.62
N VAL A 53 10.05 -8.93 -5.89
CA VAL A 53 9.35 -8.86 -4.62
C VAL A 53 8.43 -7.63 -4.57
N MET A 54 7.25 -7.82 -4.01
CA MET A 54 6.32 -6.73 -3.69
C MET A 54 6.22 -6.55 -2.18
N ILE A 55 6.17 -5.30 -1.75
CA ILE A 55 5.98 -4.93 -0.35
C ILE A 55 4.91 -3.84 -0.19
N THR A 56 4.17 -3.93 0.89
CA THR A 56 3.29 -2.86 1.38
C THR A 56 3.45 -2.70 2.89
N SER A 57 3.04 -1.56 3.42
CA SER A 57 2.82 -1.40 4.85
C SER A 57 1.38 -1.71 5.24
N GLU A 58 1.18 -2.11 6.48
CA GLU A 58 -0.14 -2.25 7.09
C GLU A 58 -0.87 -0.89 7.06
N SER A 59 -2.17 -0.77 6.75
CA SER A 59 -3.06 -1.88 6.52
C SER A 59 -3.79 -1.75 5.17
N LYS A 60 -3.95 -0.53 4.61
CA LYS A 60 -4.80 -0.28 3.42
C LYS A 60 -4.27 -0.91 2.14
N GLY A 61 -2.95 -1.11 2.06
CA GLY A 61 -2.32 -1.75 0.91
C GLY A 61 -2.48 -3.28 0.86
N ILE A 62 -2.92 -3.92 1.94
CA ILE A 62 -2.98 -5.39 2.02
C ILE A 62 -3.95 -5.99 0.99
N PRO A 63 -5.21 -5.55 0.86
CA PRO A 63 -6.10 -6.06 -0.18
C PRO A 63 -5.54 -5.86 -1.59
N LEU A 64 -4.90 -4.72 -1.81
CA LEU A 64 -4.35 -4.35 -3.12
C LEU A 64 -3.16 -5.24 -3.50
N ILE A 65 -2.21 -5.45 -2.61
CA ILE A 65 -1.04 -6.29 -2.88
C ILE A 65 -1.44 -7.76 -3.05
N PHE A 66 -2.42 -8.24 -2.28
CA PHE A 66 -2.97 -9.58 -2.46
C PHE A 66 -3.54 -9.76 -3.87
N GLU A 67 -4.41 -8.85 -4.29
CA GLU A 67 -5.05 -8.94 -5.60
C GLU A 67 -4.03 -8.78 -6.74
N MET A 68 -3.06 -7.89 -6.59
CA MET A 68 -1.97 -7.75 -7.55
C MET A 68 -1.14 -9.04 -7.66
N ALA A 69 -0.77 -9.65 -6.54
CA ALA A 69 -0.06 -10.93 -6.52
C ALA A 69 -0.87 -12.05 -7.20
N ARG A 70 -2.18 -12.09 -6.93
CA ARG A 70 -3.09 -13.05 -7.57
C ARG A 70 -3.12 -12.88 -9.08
N GLN A 71 -3.27 -11.67 -9.57
CA GLN A 71 -3.29 -11.37 -11.01
C GLN A 71 -1.95 -11.69 -11.68
N MET A 72 -0.84 -11.45 -11.01
CA MET A 72 0.51 -11.74 -11.51
C MET A 72 0.89 -13.21 -11.41
N GLY A 73 0.14 -14.03 -10.68
CA GLY A 73 0.49 -15.43 -10.40
C GLY A 73 1.68 -15.59 -9.44
N VAL A 74 1.94 -14.58 -8.60
CA VAL A 74 3.00 -14.58 -7.59
C VAL A 74 2.47 -15.16 -6.29
N SER A 75 3.24 -16.03 -5.65
CA SER A 75 2.81 -16.76 -4.46
C SER A 75 3.17 -16.10 -3.12
N LYS A 76 3.97 -15.04 -3.14
CA LYS A 76 4.42 -14.35 -1.92
C LYS A 76 4.51 -12.84 -2.13
N TYR A 77 4.09 -12.11 -1.11
CA TYR A 77 4.33 -10.67 -0.95
C TYR A 77 4.67 -10.38 0.51
N ILE A 78 5.16 -9.19 0.79
CA ILE A 78 5.62 -8.79 2.13
C ILE A 78 4.78 -7.66 2.66
N VAL A 79 4.46 -7.74 3.96
CA VAL A 79 3.75 -6.70 4.69
C VAL A 79 4.60 -6.21 5.85
N ALA A 80 5.02 -4.94 5.80
CA ALA A 80 5.62 -4.27 6.95
C ALA A 80 4.52 -3.94 7.96
N ARG A 81 4.67 -4.43 9.19
CA ARG A 81 3.64 -4.35 10.23
C ARG A 81 3.85 -3.12 11.11
N LYS A 82 2.75 -2.58 11.66
CA LYS A 82 2.78 -1.42 12.58
C LYS A 82 3.11 -1.80 14.03
N MET A 83 3.04 -3.08 14.34
CA MET A 83 3.37 -3.64 15.65
C MET A 83 4.11 -4.96 15.47
N GLN A 84 5.01 -5.26 16.40
CA GLN A 84 5.63 -6.58 16.48
C GLN A 84 4.57 -7.65 16.75
N LYS A 85 4.75 -8.81 16.13
CA LYS A 85 3.87 -9.98 16.29
C LYS A 85 4.64 -11.14 16.92
N LEU A 86 3.94 -11.96 17.67
CA LEU A 86 4.56 -13.08 18.40
C LEU A 86 5.29 -14.09 17.49
N TYR A 87 4.90 -14.19 16.25
CA TYR A 87 5.54 -15.10 15.28
C TYR A 87 6.82 -14.56 14.65
N MET A 88 7.13 -13.29 14.88
CA MET A 88 8.31 -12.65 14.29
C MET A 88 9.57 -13.00 15.07
N SER A 89 10.65 -13.23 14.34
CA SER A 89 12.00 -13.40 14.87
C SER A 89 13.00 -12.54 14.09
N ASP A 90 14.11 -12.19 14.72
CA ASP A 90 15.18 -11.37 14.11
C ASP A 90 14.64 -10.11 13.43
N ILE A 91 13.84 -9.37 14.18
CA ILE A 91 13.01 -8.27 13.71
C ILE A 91 13.85 -7.10 13.23
N PHE A 92 13.53 -6.61 12.03
CA PHE A 92 13.98 -5.32 11.54
C PHE A 92 12.91 -4.26 11.79
N SER A 93 13.33 -3.06 12.16
CA SER A 93 12.42 -1.94 12.38
C SER A 93 12.93 -0.66 11.75
N CYS A 94 12.00 0.19 11.34
CA CYS A 94 12.27 1.50 10.76
C CYS A 94 11.23 2.50 11.26
N ASP A 95 11.71 3.66 11.71
CA ASP A 95 10.84 4.75 12.12
C ASP A 95 10.42 5.58 10.92
N VAL A 96 9.13 5.87 10.82
CA VAL A 96 8.55 6.68 9.76
C VAL A 96 7.69 7.80 10.35
N ASN A 97 7.70 8.95 9.70
CA ASN A 97 6.83 10.07 10.05
C ASN A 97 5.59 10.02 9.16
N SER A 98 4.41 10.00 9.78
CA SER A 98 3.15 10.08 9.06
C SER A 98 2.78 11.54 8.79
N ILE A 99 2.32 11.83 7.56
CA ILE A 99 1.83 13.16 7.20
C ILE A 99 0.54 13.51 7.95
N THR A 100 -0.25 12.48 8.31
CA THR A 100 -1.59 12.65 8.89
C THR A 100 -1.64 12.52 10.40
N THR A 101 -0.56 12.03 11.03
CA THR A 101 -0.47 11.88 12.48
C THR A 101 0.84 12.47 12.98
N ALA A 102 0.77 13.35 13.98
CA ALA A 102 1.94 13.94 14.63
C ALA A 102 2.81 12.93 15.40
N LYS A 103 2.39 11.66 15.45
CA LYS A 103 3.11 10.60 16.15
C LYS A 103 4.05 9.87 15.21
N LYS A 104 5.29 9.71 15.66
CA LYS A 104 6.27 8.82 15.07
C LYS A 104 5.73 7.39 15.04
N GLN A 105 5.78 6.75 13.87
CA GLN A 105 5.32 5.40 13.64
C GLN A 105 6.52 4.50 13.33
N THR A 106 6.54 3.30 13.89
CA THR A 106 7.55 2.31 13.57
C THR A 106 6.95 1.20 12.73
N LEU A 107 7.64 0.81 11.68
CA LEU A 107 7.32 -0.35 10.86
C LEU A 107 8.26 -1.50 11.20
N TYR A 108 7.72 -2.71 11.22
CA TYR A 108 8.42 -3.92 11.61
C TYR A 108 8.36 -4.95 10.50
N LEU A 109 9.51 -5.60 10.24
CA LEU A 109 9.65 -6.71 9.31
C LEU A 109 10.16 -7.94 10.06
N ASP A 110 9.54 -9.10 9.80
CA ASP A 110 10.08 -10.39 10.24
C ASP A 110 11.43 -10.66 9.55
N GLY A 111 12.37 -11.21 10.28
CA GLY A 111 13.70 -11.56 9.77
C GLY A 111 13.66 -12.44 8.53
N LYS A 112 12.73 -13.37 8.45
CA LYS A 112 12.51 -14.23 7.26
C LYS A 112 12.11 -13.43 6.03
N ASP A 113 11.27 -12.42 6.20
CA ASP A 113 10.86 -11.53 5.10
C ASP A 113 12.02 -10.62 4.68
N ALA A 114 12.80 -10.13 5.65
CA ALA A 114 14.01 -9.36 5.35
C ALA A 114 15.04 -10.18 4.56
N GLU A 115 15.25 -11.45 4.91
CA GLU A 115 16.13 -12.35 4.15
C GLU A 115 15.60 -12.61 2.74
N PHE A 116 14.29 -12.82 2.60
CA PHE A 116 13.66 -12.99 1.28
C PHE A 116 13.86 -11.76 0.39
N MET A 117 13.69 -10.56 0.94
CA MET A 117 13.96 -9.30 0.22
C MET A 117 15.44 -9.13 -0.12
N ARG A 118 16.33 -9.50 0.78
CA ARG A 118 17.79 -9.39 0.57
C ARG A 118 18.28 -10.30 -0.56
N ALA A 119 17.67 -11.46 -0.74
CA ALA A 119 17.97 -12.38 -1.83
C ALA A 119 17.38 -11.91 -3.19
N ALA A 120 16.44 -10.96 -3.19
CA ALA A 120 15.84 -10.43 -4.40
C ALA A 120 16.74 -9.38 -5.07
N THR A 121 16.67 -9.30 -6.39
CA THR A 121 17.38 -8.27 -7.17
C THR A 121 16.64 -6.92 -7.08
N SER A 122 15.32 -6.95 -7.04
CA SER A 122 14.49 -5.75 -7.04
C SER A 122 13.22 -5.92 -6.21
N THR A 123 12.84 -4.87 -5.50
CA THR A 123 11.62 -4.80 -4.69
C THR A 123 10.81 -3.58 -5.09
N VAL A 124 9.50 -3.75 -5.26
CA VAL A 124 8.58 -2.65 -5.56
C VAL A 124 7.62 -2.41 -4.38
N SER A 125 7.42 -1.13 -4.05
CA SER A 125 6.42 -0.71 -3.07
C SER A 125 5.08 -0.44 -3.74
N ILE A 126 4.07 -1.17 -3.34
CA ILE A 126 2.70 -1.04 -3.88
C ILE A 126 2.09 0.32 -3.52
N LEU A 127 2.42 0.87 -2.34
CA LEU A 127 1.92 2.20 -1.95
C LEU A 127 2.50 3.33 -2.80
N LEU A 128 3.77 3.23 -3.19
CA LEU A 128 4.38 4.20 -4.11
C LEU A 128 3.76 4.12 -5.50
N LEU A 129 3.47 2.92 -6.00
CA LEU A 129 2.77 2.74 -7.26
C LEU A 129 1.35 3.28 -7.21
N LEU A 130 0.63 3.02 -6.13
CA LEU A 130 -0.73 3.54 -5.93
C LEU A 130 -0.74 5.07 -5.88
N ALA A 131 0.19 5.67 -5.15
CA ALA A 131 0.31 7.12 -5.10
C ALA A 131 0.52 7.71 -6.50
N ARG A 132 1.39 7.11 -7.30
CA ARG A 132 1.61 7.51 -8.70
C ARG A 132 0.33 7.37 -9.54
N LEU A 133 -0.35 6.23 -9.46
CA LEU A 133 -1.59 6.00 -10.20
C LEU A 133 -2.65 7.07 -9.88
N VAL A 134 -2.80 7.42 -8.60
CA VAL A 134 -3.78 8.44 -8.16
C VAL A 134 -3.37 9.84 -8.61
N MET A 135 -2.06 10.15 -8.61
CA MET A 135 -1.57 11.46 -9.04
C MET A 135 -1.65 11.66 -10.56
N ASP A 136 -1.57 10.59 -11.35
CA ASP A 136 -1.63 10.64 -12.81
C ASP A 136 -3.09 10.71 -13.34
N THR A 137 -4.07 10.73 -12.43
CA THR A 137 -5.49 10.89 -12.75
C THR A 137 -5.94 12.34 -12.54
#